data_7b48056b340b5030b86e8995ac31a433
#
_entry.id   7b48056b340b5030b86e8995ac31a433
#
_cell.length_a   1.000
_cell.length_b   1.000
_cell.length_c   1.000
_cell.angle_alpha   90.00
_cell.angle_beta   90.00
_cell.angle_gamma   90.00
#
_symmetry.space_group_name_H-M   'P 1'
#
loop_
_entity.id
_entity.type
_entity.pdbx_description
1 polymer ?
#
loop_
_entity_poly.entity_id
_entity_poly.type
_entity_poly.pdbx_seq_one_letter_code
_entity_poly.pdbx_strand_id
1 'polypeptide(L)'
;MDSARPSRIRWAAPSPFTAVSPSDPTYPKALVDYCCQEFLIRDGQVMQVYEELLSLAYWLRGFSPANVLEIGSAGATFFLLSRLATGRKAAVDIRDLRSRLQLFMFGHDWCFFHGDSHSEATQRQVRSYCDAFDLIVIDGDHRYGGVKEDFEAYREMLSSRGVIMFHDVDPDHVFKGGAGGDVWKFWQDLDEGTKTLLCCTRSSGRVTCQGESSRFGGIGIWSPR
;
A
#
# COMPACT_ATOMS: atom_id res chain seq x y z
N MET A 1 29.86 -12.89 3.09
CA MET A 1 28.73 -12.17 2.48
C MET A 1 27.54 -12.42 3.39
N ASP A 2 27.27 -11.45 4.24
CA ASP A 2 26.24 -11.60 5.28
C ASP A 2 24.88 -11.40 4.62
N SER A 3 24.14 -12.48 4.44
CA SER A 3 22.75 -12.41 3.98
C SER A 3 21.94 -11.78 5.09
N ALA A 4 21.74 -10.48 5.03
CA ALA A 4 20.92 -9.75 5.99
C ALA A 4 19.54 -10.44 6.07
N ARG A 5 19.29 -11.15 7.17
CA ARG A 5 17.97 -11.72 7.46
C ARG A 5 16.98 -10.55 7.57
N PRO A 6 15.77 -10.68 6.98
CA PRO A 6 14.76 -9.65 7.13
C PRO A 6 14.52 -9.40 8.63
N SER A 7 14.55 -8.13 9.02
CA SER A 7 14.33 -7.74 10.42
C SER A 7 12.86 -7.96 10.79
N ARG A 8 12.58 -9.02 11.57
CA ARG A 8 11.27 -9.18 12.22
C ARG A 8 11.25 -8.33 13.48
N ILE A 9 10.39 -7.34 13.51
CA ILE A 9 10.21 -6.46 14.66
C ILE A 9 8.96 -6.90 15.40
N ARG A 10 9.13 -7.42 16.62
CA ARG A 10 8.02 -7.75 17.53
C ARG A 10 7.94 -6.70 18.61
N TRP A 11 6.79 -6.09 18.76
CA TRP A 11 6.50 -5.18 19.84
C TRP A 11 5.38 -5.72 20.72
N ALA A 12 5.60 -5.69 22.04
CA ALA A 12 4.66 -6.26 23.02
C ALA A 12 3.59 -5.26 23.50
N ALA A 13 3.54 -4.02 22.98
CA ALA A 13 2.56 -3.05 23.44
C ALA A 13 1.22 -3.24 22.72
N PRO A 14 0.09 -3.26 23.43
CA PRO A 14 -1.24 -3.28 22.79
C PRO A 14 -1.41 -2.01 21.94
N SER A 15 -2.05 -2.17 20.78
CA SER A 15 -2.45 -1.04 19.95
C SER A 15 -3.33 -0.11 20.77
N PRO A 16 -3.08 1.20 20.84
CA PRO A 16 -3.97 2.14 21.51
C PRO A 16 -5.35 2.24 20.85
N PHE A 17 -5.51 1.67 19.63
CA PHE A 17 -6.77 1.62 18.93
C PHE A 17 -7.63 0.44 19.40
N THR A 18 -8.35 0.64 20.51
CA THR A 18 -9.28 -0.36 21.08
C THR A 18 -10.73 0.13 21.09
N ALA A 19 -11.01 1.34 20.58
CA ALA A 19 -12.30 1.98 20.76
C ALA A 19 -13.44 1.36 19.94
N VAL A 20 -13.12 0.71 18.79
CA VAL A 20 -14.12 0.11 17.89
C VAL A 20 -13.73 -1.32 17.57
N SER A 21 -14.68 -2.24 17.67
CA SER A 21 -14.45 -3.65 17.31
C SER A 21 -14.19 -3.80 15.81
N PRO A 22 -13.25 -4.68 15.39
CA PRO A 22 -13.07 -5.00 13.97
C PRO A 22 -14.33 -5.52 13.27
N SER A 23 -15.28 -6.07 13.99
CA SER A 23 -16.58 -6.50 13.45
C SER A 23 -17.58 -5.36 13.23
N ASP A 24 -17.36 -4.19 13.83
CA ASP A 24 -18.23 -3.04 13.68
C ASP A 24 -18.20 -2.50 12.24
N PRO A 25 -19.34 -2.20 11.59
CA PRO A 25 -19.39 -1.61 10.26
C PRO A 25 -18.62 -0.30 10.12
N THR A 26 -18.48 0.47 11.19
CA THR A 26 -17.75 1.75 11.20
C THR A 26 -16.23 1.60 11.40
N TYR A 27 -15.75 0.40 11.66
CA TYR A 27 -14.33 0.13 11.94
C TYR A 27 -13.37 0.67 10.86
N PRO A 28 -13.63 0.50 9.54
CA PRO A 28 -12.74 1.03 8.50
C PRO A 28 -12.57 2.55 8.61
N LYS A 29 -13.66 3.30 8.82
CA LYS A 29 -13.59 4.75 8.98
C LYS A 29 -12.81 5.14 10.25
N ALA A 30 -13.12 4.52 11.37
CA ALA A 30 -12.44 4.79 12.63
C ALA A 30 -10.94 4.46 12.53
N LEU A 31 -10.56 3.43 11.78
CA LEU A 31 -9.17 3.06 11.52
C LEU A 31 -8.46 4.12 10.68
N VAL A 32 -9.10 4.66 9.64
CA VAL A 32 -8.54 5.73 8.80
C VAL A 32 -8.39 7.02 9.60
N ASP A 33 -9.40 7.41 10.38
CA ASP A 33 -9.35 8.59 11.25
C ASP A 33 -8.15 8.49 12.22
N TYR A 34 -7.98 7.33 12.85
CA TYR A 34 -6.85 7.06 13.73
C TYR A 34 -5.50 7.10 12.98
N CYS A 35 -5.42 6.47 11.80
CA CYS A 35 -4.23 6.51 10.96
C CYS A 35 -3.80 7.95 10.66
N CYS A 36 -4.72 8.77 10.16
CA CYS A 36 -4.45 10.16 9.82
C CYS A 36 -4.00 10.97 11.06
N GLN A 37 -4.66 10.77 12.19
CA GLN A 37 -4.29 11.44 13.43
C GLN A 37 -2.88 11.07 13.89
N GLU A 38 -2.52 9.79 13.90
CA GLU A 38 -1.21 9.32 14.31
C GLU A 38 -0.09 9.85 13.39
N PHE A 39 -0.33 9.83 12.05
CA PHE A 39 0.65 10.36 11.10
C PHE A 39 0.83 11.88 11.25
N LEU A 40 -0.24 12.64 11.47
CA LEU A 40 -0.14 14.09 11.73
C LEU A 40 0.62 14.38 13.02
N ILE A 41 0.39 13.62 14.08
CA ILE A 41 1.05 13.83 15.38
C ILE A 41 2.53 13.44 15.34
N ARG A 42 2.87 12.31 14.72
CA ARG A 42 4.21 11.71 14.79
C ARG A 42 5.14 12.07 13.64
N ASP A 43 4.58 12.33 12.46
CA ASP A 43 5.33 12.59 11.21
C ASP A 43 5.01 13.97 10.60
N GLY A 44 4.01 14.68 11.13
CA GLY A 44 3.60 16.00 10.68
C GLY A 44 2.84 16.02 9.35
N GLN A 45 2.65 14.87 8.70
CA GLN A 45 1.98 14.78 7.41
C GLN A 45 1.34 13.40 7.17
N VAL A 46 0.32 13.39 6.32
CA VAL A 46 -0.22 12.19 5.69
C VAL A 46 -0.02 12.34 4.19
N MET A 47 0.71 11.41 3.57
CA MET A 47 1.04 11.49 2.14
C MET A 47 -0.03 10.88 1.23
N GLN A 48 -1.18 10.51 1.79
CA GLN A 48 -2.29 9.90 1.08
C GLN A 48 -3.57 10.73 1.23
N VAL A 49 -4.46 10.62 0.26
CA VAL A 49 -5.77 11.27 0.29
C VAL A 49 -6.71 10.50 1.21
N TYR A 50 -7.42 11.20 2.09
CA TYR A 50 -8.31 10.58 3.09
C TYR A 50 -9.36 9.66 2.45
N GLU A 51 -10.01 10.09 1.39
CA GLU A 51 -11.05 9.34 0.69
C GLU A 51 -10.51 8.09 0.01
N GLU A 52 -9.26 8.13 -0.47
CA GLU A 52 -8.57 6.94 -1.01
C GLU A 52 -8.30 5.93 0.10
N LEU A 53 -7.76 6.39 1.23
CA LEU A 53 -7.55 5.53 2.41
C LEU A 53 -8.88 4.94 2.90
N LEU A 54 -9.95 5.73 2.90
CA LEU A 54 -11.28 5.27 3.32
C LEU A 54 -11.84 4.22 2.37
N SER A 55 -11.78 4.47 1.07
CA SER A 55 -12.20 3.53 0.03
C SER A 55 -11.42 2.22 0.12
N LEU A 56 -10.09 2.33 0.28
CA LEU A 56 -9.20 1.19 0.46
C LEU A 56 -9.55 0.41 1.73
N ALA A 57 -9.77 1.07 2.87
CA ALA A 57 -10.08 0.39 4.13
C ALA A 57 -11.40 -0.41 4.06
N TYR A 58 -12.44 0.14 3.44
CA TYR A 58 -13.69 -0.59 3.22
C TYR A 58 -13.50 -1.76 2.26
N TRP A 59 -12.78 -1.56 1.17
CA TRP A 59 -12.48 -2.62 0.22
C TRP A 59 -11.66 -3.75 0.85
N LEU A 60 -10.58 -3.41 1.58
CA LEU A 60 -9.74 -4.38 2.31
C LEU A 60 -10.55 -5.21 3.30
N ARG A 61 -11.48 -4.58 4.02
CA ARG A 61 -12.36 -5.31 4.93
C ARG A 61 -13.22 -6.33 4.19
N GLY A 62 -13.76 -5.99 3.02
CA GLY A 62 -14.55 -6.91 2.20
C GLY A 62 -13.72 -8.00 1.55
N PHE A 63 -12.54 -7.66 1.05
CA PHE A 63 -11.61 -8.58 0.41
C PHE A 63 -10.92 -9.53 1.42
N SER A 64 -10.62 -9.02 2.61
CA SER A 64 -10.04 -9.76 3.74
C SER A 64 -8.76 -10.53 3.35
N PRO A 65 -7.68 -9.83 2.94
CA PRO A 65 -6.44 -10.49 2.53
C PRO A 65 -5.74 -11.13 3.73
N ALA A 66 -5.10 -12.28 3.52
CA ALA A 66 -4.20 -12.86 4.49
C ALA A 66 -2.80 -12.25 4.35
N ASN A 67 -2.16 -12.46 3.22
CA ASN A 67 -0.79 -12.01 2.97
C ASN A 67 -0.78 -10.77 2.08
N VAL A 68 -0.06 -9.74 2.51
CA VAL A 68 0.02 -8.45 1.79
C VAL A 68 1.46 -8.00 1.60
N LEU A 69 1.72 -7.38 0.46
CA LEU A 69 2.99 -6.75 0.10
C LEU A 69 2.72 -5.32 -0.39
N GLU A 70 3.51 -4.35 0.06
CA GLU A 70 3.55 -3.00 -0.51
C GLU A 70 4.93 -2.71 -1.10
N ILE A 71 4.97 -2.23 -2.33
CA ILE A 71 6.16 -1.77 -3.03
C ILE A 71 6.09 -0.24 -3.10
N GLY A 72 7.11 0.44 -2.52
CA GLY A 72 7.10 1.89 -2.37
C GLY A 72 6.29 2.34 -1.16
N SER A 73 6.78 2.10 0.06
CA SER A 73 6.01 2.35 1.26
C SER A 73 6.11 3.80 1.73
N ALA A 74 5.01 4.55 1.65
CA ALA A 74 4.90 5.87 2.29
C ALA A 74 4.36 5.82 3.74
N GLY A 75 3.87 4.67 4.17
CA GLY A 75 3.47 4.37 5.53
C GLY A 75 1.97 4.30 5.79
N ALA A 76 1.14 5.25 5.29
CA ALA A 76 -0.30 5.26 5.60
C ALA A 76 -1.04 4.05 5.00
N THR A 77 -0.76 3.71 3.74
CA THR A 77 -1.31 2.52 3.09
C THR A 77 -0.86 1.26 3.82
N PHE A 78 0.45 1.12 4.09
CA PHE A 78 0.98 -0.03 4.80
C PHE A 78 0.40 -0.16 6.22
N PHE A 79 0.12 0.97 6.88
CA PHE A 79 -0.57 0.95 8.16
C PHE A 79 -1.93 0.24 8.06
N LEU A 80 -2.77 0.62 7.07
CA LEU A 80 -4.07 -0.02 6.85
C LEU A 80 -3.92 -1.51 6.51
N LEU A 81 -3.00 -1.85 5.61
CA LEU A 81 -2.69 -3.23 5.25
C LEU A 81 -2.32 -4.05 6.49
N SER A 82 -1.48 -3.49 7.36
CA SER A 82 -1.04 -4.18 8.57
C SER A 82 -2.15 -4.48 9.58
N ARG A 83 -3.20 -3.66 9.57
CA ARG A 83 -4.34 -3.78 10.51
C ARG A 83 -5.45 -4.67 9.96
N LEU A 84 -5.62 -4.70 8.65
CA LEU A 84 -6.73 -5.39 7.99
C LEU A 84 -6.31 -6.75 7.39
N ALA A 85 -5.01 -6.99 7.21
CA ALA A 85 -4.51 -8.31 6.81
C ALA A 85 -4.33 -9.24 8.01
N THR A 86 -4.61 -10.52 7.81
CA THR A 86 -4.59 -11.52 8.90
C THR A 86 -3.30 -12.34 8.95
N GLY A 87 -2.55 -12.42 7.85
CA GLY A 87 -1.33 -13.21 7.72
C GLY A 87 -0.06 -12.35 7.66
N ARG A 88 0.79 -12.65 6.67
CA ARG A 88 2.09 -11.98 6.48
C ARG A 88 1.94 -10.60 5.89
N LYS A 89 2.75 -9.67 6.37
CA LYS A 89 2.74 -8.27 5.97
C LYS A 89 4.17 -7.86 5.63
N ALA A 90 4.38 -7.37 4.42
CA ALA A 90 5.69 -6.98 3.95
C ALA A 90 5.64 -5.64 3.22
N ALA A 91 6.73 -4.89 3.32
CA ALA A 91 6.96 -3.69 2.52
C ALA A 91 8.37 -3.71 1.93
N VAL A 92 8.50 -3.17 0.72
CA VAL A 92 9.76 -2.95 0.01
C VAL A 92 9.89 -1.46 -0.26
N ASP A 93 11.05 -0.86 0.03
CA ASP A 93 11.36 0.51 -0.39
C ASP A 93 12.87 0.64 -0.60
N ILE A 94 13.25 1.45 -1.59
CA ILE A 94 14.64 1.78 -1.87
C ILE A 94 15.25 2.65 -0.75
N ARG A 95 14.42 3.35 0.01
CA ARG A 95 14.81 4.10 1.20
C ARG A 95 14.67 3.22 2.44
N ASP A 96 15.56 3.36 3.41
CA ASP A 96 15.40 2.69 4.70
C ASP A 96 14.35 3.40 5.56
N LEU A 97 13.11 2.93 5.48
CA LEU A 97 11.98 3.47 6.22
C LEU A 97 11.67 2.74 7.53
N ARG A 98 12.52 1.79 7.97
CA ARG A 98 12.26 0.98 9.16
C ARG A 98 11.97 1.81 10.40
N SER A 99 12.80 2.81 10.68
CA SER A 99 12.62 3.68 11.85
C SER A 99 11.31 4.47 11.80
N ARG A 100 10.91 4.93 10.60
CA ARG A 100 9.65 5.65 10.39
C ARG A 100 8.46 4.72 10.58
N LEU A 101 8.47 3.57 9.93
CA LEU A 101 7.38 2.59 10.04
C LEU A 101 7.21 2.07 11.47
N GLN A 102 8.30 1.91 12.22
CA GLN A 102 8.25 1.52 13.64
C GLN A 102 7.40 2.45 14.50
N LEU A 103 7.31 3.74 14.18
CA LEU A 103 6.49 4.69 14.92
C LEU A 103 4.99 4.36 14.86
N PHE A 104 4.55 3.64 13.84
CA PHE A 104 3.13 3.40 13.55
C PHE A 104 2.72 1.93 13.64
N MET A 105 3.68 1.01 13.54
CA MET A 105 3.43 -0.43 13.37
C MET A 105 3.42 -1.20 14.70
N PHE A 106 3.02 -0.56 15.81
CA PHE A 106 3.00 -1.17 17.13
C PHE A 106 2.10 -2.42 17.19
N GLY A 107 2.61 -3.49 17.78
CA GLY A 107 1.82 -4.69 18.08
C GLY A 107 1.53 -5.59 16.88
N HIS A 108 2.13 -5.35 15.72
CA HIS A 108 1.96 -6.15 14.52
C HIS A 108 3.29 -6.75 14.05
N ASP A 109 3.24 -8.02 13.62
CA ASP A 109 4.36 -8.64 12.92
C ASP A 109 4.35 -8.16 11.46
N TRP A 110 5.47 -7.63 11.01
CA TRP A 110 5.70 -7.18 9.65
C TRP A 110 7.16 -7.33 9.26
N CYS A 111 7.43 -7.34 7.98
CA CYS A 111 8.76 -7.43 7.41
C CYS A 111 9.03 -6.24 6.49
N PHE A 112 10.22 -5.66 6.57
CA PHE A 112 10.66 -4.59 5.68
C PHE A 112 11.92 -5.02 4.93
N PHE A 113 11.86 -4.91 3.62
CA PHE A 113 12.97 -5.14 2.72
C PHE A 113 13.49 -3.81 2.22
N HIS A 114 14.67 -3.42 2.69
CA HIS A 114 15.37 -2.25 2.18
C HIS A 114 16.11 -2.64 0.91
N GLY A 115 15.65 -2.15 -0.24
CA GLY A 115 16.24 -2.47 -1.53
C GLY A 115 15.41 -1.99 -2.71
N ASP A 116 16.01 -2.05 -3.88
CA ASP A 116 15.36 -1.80 -5.15
C ASP A 116 14.43 -2.97 -5.49
N SER A 117 13.14 -2.69 -5.70
CA SER A 117 12.12 -3.70 -6.05
C SER A 117 12.42 -4.40 -7.38
N HIS A 118 13.12 -3.72 -8.29
CA HIS A 118 13.51 -4.28 -9.59
C HIS A 118 14.71 -5.24 -9.49
N SER A 119 15.45 -5.22 -8.37
CA SER A 119 16.58 -6.11 -8.20
C SER A 119 16.15 -7.54 -7.89
N GLU A 120 16.74 -8.53 -8.59
CA GLU A 120 16.52 -9.95 -8.29
C GLU A 120 16.82 -10.33 -6.84
N ALA A 121 17.79 -9.64 -6.21
CA ALA A 121 18.16 -9.90 -4.82
C ALA A 121 16.98 -9.58 -3.88
N THR A 122 16.33 -8.43 -4.06
CA THR A 122 15.14 -8.02 -3.29
C THR A 122 13.97 -8.95 -3.57
N GLN A 123 13.72 -9.25 -4.84
CA GLN A 123 12.64 -10.17 -5.24
C GLN A 123 12.81 -11.57 -4.62
N ARG A 124 14.02 -12.12 -4.60
CA ARG A 124 14.32 -13.40 -3.94
C ARG A 124 14.08 -13.34 -2.44
N GLN A 125 14.44 -12.24 -1.77
CA GLN A 125 14.19 -12.06 -0.33
C GLN A 125 12.69 -12.03 -0.03
N VAL A 126 11.90 -11.27 -0.81
CA VAL A 126 10.45 -11.21 -0.68
C VAL A 126 9.82 -12.57 -0.89
N ARG A 127 10.20 -13.28 -1.97
CA ARG A 127 9.70 -14.63 -2.27
C ARG A 127 10.06 -15.65 -1.17
N SER A 128 11.24 -15.54 -0.58
CA SER A 128 11.65 -16.40 0.55
C SER A 128 10.85 -16.11 1.83
N TYR A 129 10.33 -14.91 1.99
CA TYR A 129 9.45 -14.56 3.10
C TYR A 129 8.01 -15.02 2.86
N CYS A 130 7.48 -14.76 1.66
CA CYS A 130 6.15 -15.19 1.25
C CYS A 130 6.11 -15.28 -0.28
N ASP A 131 5.62 -16.38 -0.81
CA ASP A 131 5.52 -16.66 -2.25
C ASP A 131 4.07 -16.62 -2.77
N ALA A 132 3.11 -16.34 -1.89
CA ALA A 132 1.69 -16.27 -2.22
C ALA A 132 1.01 -15.11 -1.48
N PHE A 133 0.92 -13.95 -2.14
CA PHE A 133 0.25 -12.78 -1.62
C PHE A 133 -1.19 -12.66 -2.14
N ASP A 134 -2.13 -12.32 -1.26
CA ASP A 134 -3.50 -12.01 -1.66
C ASP A 134 -3.63 -10.58 -2.19
N LEU A 135 -2.75 -9.69 -1.74
CA LEU A 135 -2.70 -8.31 -2.23
C LEU A 135 -1.25 -7.86 -2.35
N ILE A 136 -0.91 -7.36 -3.54
CA ILE A 136 0.33 -6.65 -3.79
C ILE A 136 -0.03 -5.22 -4.19
N VAL A 137 0.51 -4.23 -3.46
CA VAL A 137 0.35 -2.81 -3.77
C VAL A 137 1.59 -2.32 -4.49
N ILE A 138 1.42 -1.69 -5.65
CA ILE A 138 2.48 -1.05 -6.43
C ILE A 138 2.30 0.46 -6.34
N ASP A 139 3.20 1.11 -5.61
CA ASP A 139 3.25 2.55 -5.33
C ASP A 139 4.70 3.04 -5.21
N GLY A 140 5.61 2.42 -5.99
CA GLY A 140 7.06 2.65 -5.91
C GLY A 140 7.59 3.59 -6.99
N ASP A 141 8.05 3.04 -8.10
CA ASP A 141 8.52 3.81 -9.25
C ASP A 141 7.37 4.18 -10.16
N HIS A 142 7.00 5.46 -10.16
CA HIS A 142 5.86 5.96 -10.93
C HIS A 142 6.14 6.15 -12.44
N ARG A 143 7.34 5.86 -12.92
CA ARG A 143 7.63 5.84 -14.36
C ARG A 143 6.95 4.65 -15.00
N TYR A 144 6.51 4.77 -16.26
CA TYR A 144 5.87 3.68 -17.01
C TYR A 144 6.69 2.36 -16.96
N GLY A 145 8.01 2.46 -17.20
CA GLY A 145 8.91 1.30 -17.14
C GLY A 145 8.99 0.70 -15.75
N GLY A 146 9.08 1.54 -14.72
CA GLY A 146 9.19 1.08 -13.34
C GLY A 146 7.95 0.34 -12.86
N VAL A 147 6.76 0.90 -13.06
CA VAL A 147 5.51 0.22 -12.68
C VAL A 147 5.31 -1.08 -13.47
N LYS A 148 5.74 -1.10 -14.75
CA LYS A 148 5.71 -2.32 -15.56
C LYS A 148 6.65 -3.40 -15.02
N GLU A 149 7.87 -3.04 -14.67
CA GLU A 149 8.85 -3.97 -14.07
C GLU A 149 8.36 -4.53 -12.74
N ASP A 150 7.81 -3.69 -11.85
CA ASP A 150 7.20 -4.15 -10.62
C ASP A 150 6.04 -5.11 -10.88
N PHE A 151 5.14 -4.77 -11.81
CA PHE A 151 4.02 -5.64 -12.17
C PHE A 151 4.50 -7.01 -12.67
N GLU A 152 5.43 -7.03 -13.64
CA GLU A 152 5.94 -8.27 -14.23
C GLU A 152 6.67 -9.16 -13.21
N ALA A 153 7.46 -8.55 -12.31
CA ALA A 153 8.23 -9.27 -11.32
C ALA A 153 7.35 -9.87 -10.20
N TYR A 154 6.34 -9.13 -9.75
CA TYR A 154 5.59 -9.52 -8.55
C TYR A 154 4.25 -10.20 -8.84
N ARG A 155 3.69 -10.10 -10.05
CA ARG A 155 2.46 -10.82 -10.39
C ARG A 155 2.57 -12.35 -10.21
N GLU A 156 3.77 -12.89 -10.39
CA GLU A 156 4.07 -14.31 -10.18
C GLU A 156 4.06 -14.74 -8.69
N MET A 157 3.96 -13.77 -7.77
CA MET A 157 3.85 -14.02 -6.33
C MET A 157 2.40 -13.89 -5.83
N LEU A 158 1.42 -13.76 -6.73
CA LEU A 158 0.01 -13.74 -6.33
C LEU A 158 -0.46 -15.13 -5.89
N SER A 159 -1.30 -15.17 -4.87
CA SER A 159 -2.10 -16.35 -4.54
C SER A 159 -3.17 -16.60 -5.61
N SER A 160 -3.85 -17.74 -5.57
CA SER A 160 -4.93 -18.07 -6.51
C SER A 160 -6.11 -17.09 -6.48
N ARG A 161 -6.25 -16.30 -5.42
CA ARG A 161 -7.24 -15.23 -5.28
C ARG A 161 -6.61 -13.83 -5.27
N GLY A 162 -5.31 -13.77 -5.50
CA GLY A 162 -4.52 -12.57 -5.37
C GLY A 162 -4.86 -11.50 -6.39
N VAL A 163 -4.68 -10.25 -6.00
CA VAL A 163 -4.87 -9.07 -6.83
C VAL A 163 -3.69 -8.11 -6.68
N ILE A 164 -3.48 -7.28 -7.70
CA ILE A 164 -2.54 -6.15 -7.65
C ILE A 164 -3.32 -4.85 -7.56
N MET A 165 -2.97 -4.01 -6.61
CA MET A 165 -3.43 -2.65 -6.50
C MET A 165 -2.38 -1.70 -7.06
N PHE A 166 -2.78 -0.80 -7.94
CA PHE A 166 -1.97 0.31 -8.43
C PHE A 166 -2.47 1.60 -7.82
N HIS A 167 -1.55 2.42 -7.32
CA HIS A 167 -1.81 3.81 -6.97
C HIS A 167 -1.50 4.70 -8.17
N ASP A 168 -2.03 5.93 -8.21
CA ASP A 168 -1.81 6.94 -9.27
C ASP A 168 -2.30 6.54 -10.67
N VAL A 169 -3.42 5.80 -10.73
CA VAL A 169 -4.04 5.38 -12.01
C VAL A 169 -4.94 6.44 -12.65
N ASP A 170 -5.17 7.59 -11.99
CA ASP A 170 -6.03 8.65 -12.49
C ASP A 170 -5.26 9.55 -13.47
N PRO A 171 -5.65 9.64 -14.76
CA PRO A 171 -4.97 10.49 -15.74
C PRO A 171 -5.09 11.98 -15.43
N ASP A 172 -6.09 12.39 -14.65
CA ASP A 172 -6.26 13.78 -14.20
C ASP A 172 -5.36 14.09 -12.99
N HIS A 173 -4.67 13.09 -12.44
CA HIS A 173 -3.64 13.25 -11.41
C HIS A 173 -2.38 13.83 -12.05
N VAL A 174 -2.32 15.14 -12.13
CA VAL A 174 -1.11 15.81 -12.59
C VAL A 174 -0.26 16.17 -11.38
N PHE A 175 0.76 15.39 -11.10
CA PHE A 175 1.91 15.88 -10.37
C PHE A 175 2.57 17.00 -11.22
N LYS A 176 2.17 18.24 -11.00
CA LYS A 176 2.81 19.39 -11.60
C LYS A 176 4.19 19.53 -10.98
N GLY A 177 5.20 18.96 -11.62
CA GLY A 177 6.56 19.13 -11.15
C GLY A 177 7.54 18.01 -11.52
N GLY A 178 7.36 17.32 -12.61
CA GLY A 178 8.46 16.68 -13.32
C GLY A 178 8.91 15.28 -12.91
N ALA A 179 8.35 14.63 -11.92
CA ALA A 179 8.50 13.20 -11.71
C ALA A 179 7.14 12.50 -11.74
N GLY A 180 6.21 13.12 -12.40
CA GLY A 180 4.84 12.72 -12.47
C GLY A 180 4.68 11.38 -13.13
N GLY A 181 4.07 10.50 -12.43
CA GLY A 181 3.88 9.16 -12.78
C GLY A 181 3.19 8.93 -14.11
N ASP A 182 3.73 7.98 -14.82
CA ASP A 182 3.10 7.40 -15.99
C ASP A 182 2.33 6.11 -15.61
N VAL A 183 2.03 5.92 -14.30
CA VAL A 183 1.25 4.76 -13.80
C VAL A 183 -0.10 4.68 -14.49
N TRP A 184 -0.78 5.82 -14.66
CA TRP A 184 -2.05 5.90 -15.38
C TRP A 184 -1.95 5.42 -16.82
N LYS A 185 -0.81 5.65 -17.52
CA LYS A 185 -0.59 5.15 -18.88
C LYS A 185 -0.44 3.65 -18.88
N PHE A 186 0.42 3.11 -17.99
CA PHE A 186 0.55 1.66 -17.83
C PHE A 186 -0.79 1.02 -17.49
N TRP A 187 -1.55 1.62 -16.57
CA TRP A 187 -2.89 1.15 -16.23
C TRP A 187 -3.84 1.13 -17.44
N GLN A 188 -3.79 2.14 -18.31
CA GLN A 188 -4.60 2.15 -19.54
C GLN A 188 -4.17 1.07 -20.52
N ASP A 189 -2.87 0.89 -20.72
CA ASP A 189 -2.29 -0.04 -21.69
C ASP A 189 -2.36 -1.50 -21.22
N LEU A 190 -2.57 -1.73 -19.92
CA LEU A 190 -2.72 -3.08 -19.36
C LEU A 190 -4.04 -3.68 -19.84
N ASP A 191 -3.98 -4.57 -20.83
CA ASP A 191 -5.13 -5.15 -21.54
C ASP A 191 -5.48 -6.57 -21.10
N GLU A 192 -4.62 -7.18 -20.27
CA GLU A 192 -4.84 -8.50 -19.68
C GLU A 192 -5.52 -8.42 -18.30
N GLY A 193 -6.25 -9.49 -17.92
CA GLY A 193 -6.91 -9.58 -16.63
C GLY A 193 -8.19 -8.74 -16.53
N THR A 194 -8.68 -8.61 -15.31
CA THR A 194 -9.85 -7.79 -14.98
C THR A 194 -9.41 -6.55 -14.21
N LYS A 195 -9.88 -5.39 -14.64
CA LYS A 195 -9.56 -4.09 -14.03
C LYS A 195 -10.78 -3.47 -13.37
N THR A 196 -10.63 -2.98 -12.16
CA THR A 196 -11.66 -2.24 -11.41
C THR A 196 -11.07 -0.96 -10.85
N LEU A 197 -11.71 0.19 -11.07
CA LEU A 197 -11.36 1.44 -10.40
C LEU A 197 -12.05 1.46 -9.04
N LEU A 198 -11.27 1.57 -7.97
CA LEU A 198 -11.77 1.68 -6.61
C LEU A 198 -12.05 3.14 -6.25
N CYS A 199 -11.20 4.05 -6.68
CA CYS A 199 -11.32 5.48 -6.42
C CYS A 199 -10.71 6.29 -7.57
N CYS A 200 -11.36 7.38 -7.97
CA CYS A 200 -10.85 8.32 -8.96
C CYS A 200 -11.40 9.74 -8.75
N THR A 201 -10.75 10.74 -9.37
CA THR A 201 -10.99 12.19 -9.12
C THR A 201 -12.38 12.69 -9.48
N ARG A 202 -13.09 12.01 -10.37
CA ARG A 202 -14.34 12.56 -10.94
C ARG A 202 -15.55 12.46 -10.02
N SER A 203 -15.43 11.78 -8.88
CA SER A 203 -16.59 11.42 -8.05
C SER A 203 -16.66 12.09 -6.69
N SER A 204 -15.69 12.87 -6.25
CA SER A 204 -15.72 13.44 -4.90
C SER A 204 -14.96 14.75 -4.73
N GLY A 205 -15.50 15.61 -3.87
CA GLY A 205 -14.81 16.81 -3.37
C GLY A 205 -13.56 16.41 -2.58
N ARG A 206 -12.54 17.22 -2.65
CA ARG A 206 -11.20 16.92 -2.15
C ARG A 206 -11.03 17.42 -0.73
N VAL A 207 -10.64 16.51 0.16
CA VAL A 207 -10.14 16.87 1.49
C VAL A 207 -8.91 16.00 1.75
N THR A 208 -7.75 16.61 1.92
CA THR A 208 -6.61 15.93 2.51
C THR A 208 -6.74 15.98 4.03
N CYS A 209 -6.09 15.08 4.75
CA CYS A 209 -6.00 15.15 6.20
C CYS A 209 -5.37 16.47 6.70
N GLN A 210 -4.77 17.26 5.81
CA GLN A 210 -4.19 18.58 6.09
C GLN A 210 -5.08 19.76 5.67
N GLY A 211 -6.30 19.51 5.16
CA GLY A 211 -7.22 20.55 4.72
C GLY A 211 -6.88 21.19 3.38
N GLU A 212 -5.85 20.72 2.68
CA GLU A 212 -5.50 21.18 1.34
C GLU A 212 -6.22 20.34 0.27
N SER A 213 -6.70 20.98 -0.79
CA SER A 213 -7.31 20.28 -1.92
C SER A 213 -6.22 19.66 -2.79
N SER A 214 -5.95 18.37 -2.64
CA SER A 214 -5.11 17.61 -3.56
C SER A 214 -5.95 16.83 -4.57
N ARG A 215 -5.40 16.53 -5.74
CA ARG A 215 -6.04 15.64 -6.69
C ARG A 215 -5.79 14.21 -6.26
N PHE A 216 -6.78 13.34 -6.43
CA PHE A 216 -6.62 11.91 -6.19
C PHE A 216 -5.56 11.33 -7.13
N GLY A 217 -4.71 10.46 -6.62
CA GLY A 217 -3.87 9.61 -7.44
C GLY A 217 -4.69 8.56 -8.18
N GLY A 218 -5.79 8.14 -7.58
CA GLY A 218 -6.64 7.05 -8.04
C GLY A 218 -6.10 5.69 -7.66
N ILE A 219 -7.01 4.76 -7.38
CA ILE A 219 -6.69 3.38 -7.04
C ILE A 219 -7.32 2.44 -8.06
N GLY A 220 -6.49 1.65 -8.71
CA GLY A 220 -6.91 0.57 -9.62
C GLY A 220 -6.60 -0.80 -9.03
N ILE A 221 -7.55 -1.72 -9.14
CA ILE A 221 -7.40 -3.14 -8.75
C ILE A 221 -7.37 -3.99 -10.01
N TRP A 222 -6.32 -4.76 -10.17
CA TRP A 222 -6.17 -5.74 -11.23
C TRP A 222 -6.18 -7.16 -10.67
N SER A 223 -6.87 -8.07 -11.35
CA SER A 223 -6.84 -9.50 -11.05
C SER A 223 -6.54 -10.31 -12.31
N PRO A 224 -5.74 -11.39 -12.20
CA PRO A 224 -5.62 -12.34 -13.31
C PRO A 224 -6.99 -12.96 -13.61
N ARG A 225 -7.20 -13.39 -14.84
CA ARG A 225 -8.44 -14.07 -15.27
C ARG A 225 -8.51 -15.48 -14.75
#